data_0daaa5f4316f1cc1d43b2e7233469ea7
#
_entry.id   0daaa5f4316f1cc1d43b2e7233469ea7
#
_cell.length_a   1.000
_cell.length_b   1.000
_cell.length_c   1.000
_cell.angle_alpha   90.00
_cell.angle_beta   90.00
_cell.angle_gamma   90.00
#
_symmetry.space_group_name_H-M   'P 1'
#
loop_
_entity.id
_entity.type
_entity.pdbx_description
1 polymer ?
#
loop_
_entity_poly.entity_id
_entity_poly.type
_entity_poly.pdbx_seq_one_letter_code
_entity_poly.pdbx_strand_id
1 'polypeptide(L)'
;MRSFLFHIVLIASFLCAGTVDAQHKYEDTDSMARARAVDYFYVKALDLMEQDSLACAFELLEHCHSLDPSSTTVMFDLAPFYTCLKKDSVAFRLLERIVESDPYNIHYSIALVNYYNDTGNRRAAIDIYERIIDFAPSKRDVYIALLELYASEQEHEEALRVIDKLERIDGVTDEILLLKLQQLVYMEDGDRIAKILDEMIERNPDDMRYIGMLGDVNVVLGNHKVAYDAYDRVLAEEPDNDTALLSLANLYKIDGKDSLYCETMERLFRSEKISTESRIRNLVDYVSYKGLADTAYVGPLLKELSQLPYDQVPLSEVYVQYLVYNKASSDVVSPVLEKILLLEPENSPALLRLLEYAIEANDYEAVIKRADNALFYIPEMLLLYYYKGLANYLLGNVEESVKIYNKGLELRGEDTSMDLVATVYNLLGDTYHELGMNKECMLAYDSALVYDPNNILVLNNYAYYLAVEGLELERALEMSRKTIAEEPDNDTYIDTYAWVLFRLGRYEEAKAYADKLMSLDMNILSYVEYHHCGDIYAMCGDMDRAVECWMKAQEKGDESKVLRIKIKKRKYRRDAKKKK
;
A
#
# COMPACT_ATOMS: atom_id res chain seq x y z
N MET A 1 5.88 -3.46 26.73
CA MET A 1 4.65 -3.37 27.55
C MET A 1 3.45 -4.11 26.96
N ARG A 2 3.10 -4.02 25.65
CA ARG A 2 1.97 -4.80 25.08
C ARG A 2 2.15 -6.34 25.11
N SER A 3 3.37 -6.84 25.07
CA SER A 3 3.67 -8.27 25.20
C SER A 3 3.50 -8.79 26.64
N PHE A 4 3.61 -7.90 27.59
CA PHE A 4 3.50 -8.18 29.03
C PHE A 4 2.06 -8.50 29.47
N LEU A 5 1.07 -7.84 28.86
CA LEU A 5 -0.36 -8.01 29.18
C LEU A 5 -0.94 -9.35 28.74
N PHE A 6 -0.37 -9.96 27.69
CA PHE A 6 -0.95 -11.20 27.13
C PHE A 6 -0.64 -12.44 27.99
N HIS A 7 0.43 -12.42 28.77
CA HIS A 7 0.82 -13.54 29.63
C HIS A 7 0.08 -13.58 30.97
N ILE A 8 -0.35 -12.44 31.50
CA ILE A 8 -1.06 -12.38 32.79
C ILE A 8 -2.49 -12.89 32.69
N VAL A 9 -3.18 -12.68 31.57
CA VAL A 9 -4.57 -13.14 31.37
C VAL A 9 -4.67 -14.65 31.17
N LEU A 10 -3.60 -15.32 30.70
CA LEU A 10 -3.60 -16.78 30.47
C LEU A 10 -3.21 -17.58 31.72
N ILE A 11 -2.55 -16.97 32.70
CA ILE A 11 -2.04 -17.65 33.91
C ILE A 11 -3.08 -17.71 35.03
N ALA A 12 -4.13 -16.87 34.98
CA ALA A 12 -5.22 -16.90 35.96
C ALA A 12 -6.08 -18.19 35.91
N SER A 13 -5.82 -19.11 34.97
CA SER A 13 -6.53 -20.39 34.81
C SER A 13 -5.70 -21.65 35.09
N PHE A 14 -4.43 -21.51 35.43
CA PHE A 14 -3.61 -22.65 35.84
C PHE A 14 -3.23 -22.50 37.33
N LEU A 15 -3.98 -23.16 38.18
CA LEU A 15 -3.60 -23.47 39.56
C LEU A 15 -2.23 -24.16 39.56
N CYS A 16 -1.18 -23.43 39.94
CA CYS A 16 0.06 -24.04 40.39
C CYS A 16 -0.23 -24.83 41.65
N ALA A 17 -0.48 -26.12 41.51
CA ALA A 17 -0.42 -27.06 42.64
C ALA A 17 1.05 -27.28 43.03
N GLY A 18 1.66 -26.27 43.59
CA GLY A 18 2.89 -26.31 44.36
C GLY A 18 2.55 -25.72 45.71
N THR A 19 2.12 -26.57 46.61
CA THR A 19 1.85 -26.18 47.99
C THR A 19 3.10 -25.56 48.60
N VAL A 20 3.21 -24.22 48.52
CA VAL A 20 3.89 -23.48 49.58
C VAL A 20 2.89 -23.50 50.74
N ASP A 21 3.19 -24.28 51.76
CA ASP A 21 2.46 -24.37 52.99
C ASP A 21 2.58 -23.04 53.76
N ALA A 22 1.83 -22.01 53.27
CA ALA A 22 1.77 -20.68 53.86
C ALA A 22 0.64 -20.58 54.90
N GLN A 23 0.18 -21.72 55.43
CA GLN A 23 -0.73 -21.77 56.57
C GLN A 23 0.03 -21.90 57.89
N HIS A 24 1.02 -21.04 58.14
CA HIS A 24 1.31 -20.70 59.53
C HIS A 24 0.52 -19.45 59.89
N LYS A 25 -0.59 -19.62 60.62
CA LYS A 25 -1.16 -18.55 61.44
C LYS A 25 -0.10 -17.98 62.34
N TYR A 26 0.51 -16.86 61.94
CA TYR A 26 1.25 -16.05 62.88
C TYR A 26 0.27 -15.41 63.84
N GLU A 27 0.18 -15.91 65.05
CA GLU A 27 -0.53 -15.24 66.14
C GLU A 27 0.20 -13.91 66.45
N ASP A 28 -0.53 -12.88 66.55
CA ASP A 28 -0.22 -11.46 66.49
C ASP A 28 0.29 -10.95 67.85
N THR A 29 1.46 -11.34 68.28
CA THR A 29 1.98 -10.94 69.59
C THR A 29 3.32 -10.17 69.59
N ASP A 30 3.96 -9.99 68.43
CA ASP A 30 5.22 -9.22 68.36
C ASP A 30 5.32 -8.38 67.07
N SER A 31 5.30 -7.06 67.20
CA SER A 31 5.44 -6.14 66.07
C SER A 31 6.77 -6.36 65.30
N MET A 32 7.84 -6.79 66.00
CA MET A 32 9.10 -7.15 65.38
C MET A 32 9.03 -8.44 64.55
N ALA A 33 8.23 -9.44 65.00
CA ALA A 33 8.05 -10.66 64.24
C ALA A 33 7.28 -10.38 62.93
N ARG A 34 6.28 -9.52 62.98
CA ARG A 34 5.51 -9.06 61.85
C ARG A 34 6.37 -8.29 60.83
N ALA A 35 7.18 -7.35 61.31
CA ALA A 35 8.12 -6.61 60.47
C ALA A 35 9.12 -7.53 59.72
N ARG A 36 9.73 -8.50 60.45
CA ARG A 36 10.61 -9.51 59.82
C ARG A 36 9.88 -10.40 58.83
N ALA A 37 8.61 -10.73 59.04
CA ALA A 37 7.83 -11.47 58.09
C ALA A 37 7.57 -10.66 56.81
N VAL A 38 7.22 -9.38 56.94
CA VAL A 38 7.08 -8.47 55.77
C VAL A 38 8.37 -8.41 54.97
N ASP A 39 9.51 -8.17 55.64
CA ASP A 39 10.82 -8.11 54.95
C ASP A 39 11.14 -9.40 54.23
N TYR A 40 10.90 -10.56 54.86
CA TYR A 40 11.18 -11.86 54.26
C TYR A 40 10.32 -12.10 53.01
N PHE A 41 9.02 -11.90 53.10
CA PHE A 41 8.10 -12.12 51.98
C PHE A 41 8.30 -11.08 50.86
N TYR A 42 8.63 -9.84 51.23
CA TYR A 42 8.91 -8.78 50.26
C TYR A 42 10.16 -9.08 49.43
N VAL A 43 11.28 -9.47 50.06
CA VAL A 43 12.49 -9.87 49.34
C VAL A 43 12.21 -11.07 48.44
N LYS A 44 11.40 -12.01 48.92
CA LYS A 44 10.97 -13.15 48.12
C LYS A 44 10.09 -12.75 46.92
N ALA A 45 9.23 -11.77 47.08
CA ALA A 45 8.44 -11.22 45.97
C ALA A 45 9.32 -10.55 44.93
N LEU A 46 10.34 -9.78 45.31
CA LEU A 46 11.32 -9.17 44.41
C LEU A 46 12.10 -10.24 43.61
N ASP A 47 12.56 -11.29 44.28
CA ASP A 47 13.24 -12.44 43.64
C ASP A 47 12.34 -13.12 42.57
N LEU A 48 11.03 -13.26 42.86
CA LEU A 48 10.06 -13.79 41.91
C LEU A 48 9.74 -12.82 40.75
N MET A 49 9.78 -11.52 40.99
CA MET A 49 9.65 -10.51 39.93
C MET A 49 10.85 -10.57 38.97
N GLU A 50 12.08 -10.74 39.48
CA GLU A 50 13.27 -10.92 38.65
C GLU A 50 13.20 -12.24 37.83
N GLN A 51 12.55 -13.28 38.34
CA GLN A 51 12.34 -14.56 37.65
C GLN A 51 11.10 -14.56 36.74
N ASP A 52 10.48 -13.42 36.50
CA ASP A 52 9.24 -13.26 35.72
C ASP A 52 8.03 -14.07 36.24
N SER A 53 8.08 -14.47 37.51
CA SER A 53 7.02 -15.23 38.19
C SER A 53 6.01 -14.26 38.84
N LEU A 54 5.40 -13.40 38.03
CA LEU A 54 4.63 -12.24 38.45
C LEU A 54 3.39 -12.57 39.28
N ALA A 55 2.70 -13.69 38.99
CA ALA A 55 1.52 -14.10 39.75
C ALA A 55 1.87 -14.45 41.20
N CYS A 56 2.95 -15.20 41.42
CA CYS A 56 3.41 -15.54 42.77
C CYS A 56 3.97 -14.32 43.51
N ALA A 57 4.64 -13.41 42.80
CA ALA A 57 5.11 -12.14 43.36
C ALA A 57 3.95 -11.28 43.84
N PHE A 58 2.88 -11.18 43.06
CA PHE A 58 1.67 -10.45 43.42
C PHE A 58 1.01 -11.01 44.69
N GLU A 59 0.83 -12.34 44.83
CA GLU A 59 0.30 -12.98 46.02
C GLU A 59 1.13 -12.66 47.27
N LEU A 60 2.49 -12.69 47.13
CA LEU A 60 3.35 -12.35 48.26
C LEU A 60 3.30 -10.85 48.61
N LEU A 61 3.19 -9.96 47.64
CA LEU A 61 3.01 -8.52 47.89
C LEU A 61 1.65 -8.23 48.53
N GLU A 62 0.57 -8.88 48.12
CA GLU A 62 -0.74 -8.78 48.82
C GLU A 62 -0.63 -9.29 50.25
N HIS A 63 0.11 -10.40 50.47
CA HIS A 63 0.34 -10.90 51.81
C HIS A 63 1.14 -9.90 52.66
N CYS A 64 2.21 -9.32 52.11
CA CYS A 64 2.96 -8.26 52.81
C CYS A 64 2.08 -7.07 53.15
N HIS A 65 1.23 -6.61 52.20
CA HIS A 65 0.31 -5.50 52.44
C HIS A 65 -0.77 -5.86 53.52
N SER A 66 -1.16 -7.10 53.61
CA SER A 66 -2.07 -7.55 54.67
C SER A 66 -1.43 -7.54 56.08
N LEU A 67 -0.13 -7.83 56.14
CA LEU A 67 0.64 -7.81 57.38
C LEU A 67 1.00 -6.38 57.82
N ASP A 68 1.41 -5.53 56.86
CA ASP A 68 1.68 -4.09 57.08
C ASP A 68 1.03 -3.23 56.01
N PRO A 69 -0.23 -2.79 56.22
CA PRO A 69 -0.91 -1.90 55.30
C PRO A 69 -0.28 -0.50 55.18
N SER A 70 0.69 -0.15 56.04
CA SER A 70 1.32 1.16 56.02
C SER A 70 2.65 1.17 55.24
N SER A 71 3.18 0.01 54.84
CA SER A 71 4.43 -0.10 54.09
C SER A 71 4.33 0.55 52.71
N THR A 72 4.94 1.73 52.56
CA THR A 72 4.94 2.48 51.30
C THR A 72 5.67 1.72 50.18
N THR A 73 6.71 0.97 50.51
CA THR A 73 7.49 0.17 49.58
C THR A 73 6.62 -0.96 48.97
N VAL A 74 5.89 -1.67 49.84
CA VAL A 74 4.98 -2.72 49.39
C VAL A 74 3.84 -2.15 48.54
N MET A 75 3.25 -1.03 48.98
CA MET A 75 2.21 -0.34 48.21
C MET A 75 2.70 0.12 46.82
N PHE A 76 3.95 0.60 46.75
CA PHE A 76 4.56 1.06 45.51
C PHE A 76 4.67 -0.09 44.47
N ASP A 77 5.22 -1.23 44.90
CA ASP A 77 5.40 -2.37 43.99
C ASP A 77 4.08 -3.10 43.69
N LEU A 78 3.08 -2.98 44.57
CA LEU A 78 1.76 -3.61 44.38
C LEU A 78 0.85 -2.82 43.42
N ALA A 79 0.97 -1.50 43.37
CA ALA A 79 0.11 -0.65 42.56
C ALA A 79 0.13 -1.00 41.05
N PRO A 80 1.29 -1.26 40.39
CA PRO A 80 1.33 -1.66 39.00
C PRO A 80 0.56 -2.95 38.70
N PHE A 81 0.58 -3.93 39.62
CA PHE A 81 -0.20 -5.17 39.45
C PHE A 81 -1.70 -4.90 39.43
N TYR A 82 -2.19 -4.02 40.30
CA TYR A 82 -3.61 -3.65 40.29
C TYR A 82 -4.01 -2.87 39.03
N THR A 83 -3.14 -2.03 38.50
CA THR A 83 -3.35 -1.37 37.20
C THR A 83 -3.44 -2.39 36.09
N CYS A 84 -2.52 -3.36 36.04
CA CYS A 84 -2.57 -4.46 35.05
C CYS A 84 -3.84 -5.32 35.16
N LEU A 85 -4.34 -5.53 36.39
CA LEU A 85 -5.57 -6.25 36.68
C LEU A 85 -6.84 -5.43 36.45
N LYS A 86 -6.73 -4.18 35.96
CA LYS A 86 -7.83 -3.22 35.76
C LYS A 86 -8.62 -2.94 37.04
N LYS A 87 -7.95 -3.01 38.18
CA LYS A 87 -8.48 -2.61 39.48
C LYS A 87 -8.06 -1.17 39.81
N ASP A 88 -8.35 -0.25 38.91
CA ASP A 88 -7.83 1.12 38.89
C ASP A 88 -8.11 1.88 40.19
N SER A 89 -9.29 1.69 40.80
CA SER A 89 -9.60 2.34 42.07
C SER A 89 -8.77 1.86 43.27
N VAL A 90 -8.21 0.64 43.18
CA VAL A 90 -7.29 0.11 44.20
C VAL A 90 -5.91 0.65 43.98
N ALA A 91 -5.40 0.58 42.72
CA ALA A 91 -4.12 1.12 42.33
C ALA A 91 -4.02 2.62 42.71
N PHE A 92 -5.04 3.40 42.37
CA PHE A 92 -5.09 4.82 42.69
C PHE A 92 -4.96 5.10 44.20
N ARG A 93 -5.74 4.41 45.03
CA ARG A 93 -5.67 4.59 46.50
C ARG A 93 -4.30 4.25 47.09
N LEU A 94 -3.63 3.23 46.53
CA LEU A 94 -2.27 2.91 46.98
C LEU A 94 -1.30 4.02 46.58
N LEU A 95 -1.34 4.49 45.34
CA LEU A 95 -0.48 5.55 44.83
C LEU A 95 -0.73 6.88 45.52
N GLU A 96 -1.97 7.26 45.76
CA GLU A 96 -2.33 8.48 46.52
C GLU A 96 -1.75 8.41 47.94
N ARG A 97 -1.95 7.28 48.61
CA ARG A 97 -1.47 7.10 49.99
C ARG A 97 0.06 7.13 50.11
N ILE A 98 0.82 6.58 49.16
CA ILE A 98 2.27 6.64 49.17
C ILE A 98 2.76 8.07 48.96
N VAL A 99 2.12 8.83 48.06
CA VAL A 99 2.48 10.25 47.82
C VAL A 99 2.10 11.12 49.02
N GLU A 100 0.95 10.86 49.68
CA GLU A 100 0.60 11.57 50.93
C GLU A 100 1.57 11.30 52.06
N SER A 101 2.11 10.08 52.15
CA SER A 101 3.07 9.71 53.21
C SER A 101 4.44 10.36 53.05
N ASP A 102 4.88 10.56 51.81
CA ASP A 102 6.14 11.26 51.48
C ASP A 102 5.96 12.11 50.21
N PRO A 103 5.41 13.33 50.35
CA PRO A 103 5.11 14.22 49.22
C PRO A 103 6.35 14.71 48.43
N TYR A 104 7.56 14.54 48.98
CA TYR A 104 8.82 14.94 48.36
C TYR A 104 9.54 13.77 47.68
N ASN A 105 8.97 12.58 47.75
CA ASN A 105 9.53 11.42 47.06
C ASN A 105 9.16 11.44 45.57
N ILE A 106 10.17 11.70 44.74
CA ILE A 106 10.02 11.81 43.29
C ILE A 106 9.50 10.50 42.68
N HIS A 107 9.99 9.35 43.16
CA HIS A 107 9.59 8.04 42.63
C HIS A 107 8.10 7.76 42.85
N TYR A 108 7.59 8.10 44.03
CA TYR A 108 6.17 7.97 44.36
C TYR A 108 5.32 8.91 43.52
N SER A 109 5.76 10.16 43.38
CA SER A 109 5.10 11.16 42.56
C SER A 109 5.06 10.74 41.08
N ILE A 110 6.17 10.21 40.51
CA ILE A 110 6.24 9.72 39.14
C ILE A 110 5.32 8.50 38.95
N ALA A 111 5.23 7.59 39.93
CA ALA A 111 4.31 6.44 39.82
C ALA A 111 2.84 6.89 39.73
N LEU A 112 2.44 7.90 40.49
CA LEU A 112 1.10 8.49 40.41
C LEU A 112 0.87 9.22 39.08
N VAL A 113 1.88 9.90 38.55
CA VAL A 113 1.84 10.54 37.24
C VAL A 113 1.63 9.49 36.13
N ASN A 114 2.39 8.38 36.17
CA ASN A 114 2.22 7.30 35.19
C ASN A 114 0.78 6.76 35.21
N TYR A 115 0.22 6.57 36.39
CA TYR A 115 -1.20 6.17 36.52
C TYR A 115 -2.14 7.20 35.89
N TYR A 116 -1.94 8.50 36.11
CA TYR A 116 -2.77 9.54 35.50
C TYR A 116 -2.60 9.61 33.98
N ASN A 117 -1.41 9.38 33.45
CA ASN A 117 -1.17 9.30 32.01
C ASN A 117 -1.89 8.09 31.39
N ASP A 118 -1.81 6.92 32.05
CA ASP A 118 -2.46 5.70 31.58
C ASP A 118 -4.01 5.80 31.60
N THR A 119 -4.54 6.57 32.56
CA THR A 119 -6.00 6.82 32.68
C THR A 119 -6.47 8.06 31.91
N GLY A 120 -5.57 8.79 31.26
CA GLY A 120 -5.89 9.97 30.47
C GLY A 120 -6.17 11.24 31.28
N ASN A 121 -5.87 11.26 32.57
CA ASN A 121 -6.05 12.44 33.44
C ASN A 121 -4.81 13.34 33.41
N ARG A 122 -4.55 13.95 32.25
CA ARG A 122 -3.36 14.78 32.00
C ARG A 122 -3.24 15.96 32.96
N ARG A 123 -4.36 16.58 33.34
CA ARG A 123 -4.35 17.72 34.25
C ARG A 123 -3.77 17.36 35.62
N ALA A 124 -4.19 16.23 36.19
CA ALA A 124 -3.63 15.76 37.45
C ALA A 124 -2.13 15.39 37.33
N ALA A 125 -1.70 14.86 36.20
CA ALA A 125 -0.27 14.61 35.92
C ALA A 125 0.54 15.92 35.87
N ILE A 126 0.03 16.96 35.21
CA ILE A 126 0.62 18.31 35.16
C ILE A 126 0.78 18.85 36.59
N ASP A 127 -0.26 18.81 37.41
CA ASP A 127 -0.23 19.34 38.77
C ASP A 127 0.85 18.67 39.64
N ILE A 128 1.11 17.40 39.44
CA ILE A 128 2.18 16.69 40.16
C ILE A 128 3.55 17.07 39.61
N TYR A 129 3.71 17.12 38.28
CA TYR A 129 4.99 17.53 37.68
C TYR A 129 5.37 18.98 38.08
N GLU A 130 4.41 19.92 38.11
CA GLU A 130 4.62 21.28 38.61
C GLU A 130 5.16 21.26 40.06
N ARG A 131 4.59 20.44 40.94
CA ARG A 131 5.13 20.29 42.31
C ARG A 131 6.53 19.71 42.32
N ILE A 132 6.84 18.72 41.48
CA ILE A 132 8.18 18.11 41.43
C ILE A 132 9.21 19.15 41.03
N ILE A 133 8.98 19.97 40.00
CA ILE A 133 9.95 20.99 39.57
C ILE A 133 10.16 22.08 40.62
N ASP A 134 9.19 22.32 41.51
CA ASP A 134 9.33 23.32 42.59
C ASP A 134 10.22 22.80 43.73
N PHE A 135 10.14 21.53 44.14
CA PHE A 135 11.00 20.99 45.22
C PHE A 135 12.26 20.29 44.71
N ALA A 136 12.32 19.86 43.48
CA ALA A 136 13.46 19.19 42.86
C ALA A 136 13.83 19.81 41.49
N PRO A 137 14.22 21.08 41.47
CA PRO A 137 14.41 21.84 40.21
C PRO A 137 15.56 21.32 39.34
N SER A 138 16.44 20.48 39.84
CA SER A 138 17.52 19.87 39.04
C SER A 138 17.09 18.66 38.20
N LYS A 139 15.84 18.22 38.28
CA LYS A 139 15.31 17.06 37.57
C LYS A 139 14.83 17.45 36.18
N ARG A 140 15.77 17.57 35.25
CA ARG A 140 15.51 18.01 33.87
C ARG A 140 14.45 17.13 33.12
N ASP A 141 14.49 15.83 33.34
CA ASP A 141 13.54 14.89 32.69
C ASP A 141 12.08 15.25 33.02
N VAL A 142 11.83 15.80 34.23
CA VAL A 142 10.48 16.21 34.64
C VAL A 142 10.02 17.44 33.86
N TYR A 143 10.93 18.38 33.57
CA TYR A 143 10.60 19.55 32.74
C TYR A 143 10.20 19.11 31.33
N ILE A 144 10.96 18.19 30.71
CA ILE A 144 10.64 17.71 29.36
C ILE A 144 9.28 17.02 29.35
N ALA A 145 9.02 16.14 30.32
CA ALA A 145 7.72 15.46 30.39
C ALA A 145 6.55 16.44 30.64
N LEU A 146 6.77 17.48 31.45
CA LEU A 146 5.78 18.53 31.68
C LEU A 146 5.50 19.36 30.41
N LEU A 147 6.54 19.69 29.65
CA LEU A 147 6.42 20.40 28.38
C LEU A 147 5.64 19.59 27.34
N GLU A 148 5.85 18.28 27.26
CA GLU A 148 5.09 17.39 26.39
C GLU A 148 3.59 17.37 26.75
N LEU A 149 3.28 17.37 28.06
CA LEU A 149 1.89 17.43 28.52
C LEU A 149 1.24 18.76 28.19
N TYR A 150 1.90 19.89 28.46
CA TYR A 150 1.37 21.21 28.10
C TYR A 150 1.20 21.37 26.59
N ALA A 151 2.13 20.86 25.80
CA ALA A 151 1.99 20.85 24.32
C ALA A 151 0.78 20.02 23.89
N SER A 152 0.53 18.86 24.50
CA SER A 152 -0.63 18.01 24.19
C SER A 152 -1.97 18.64 24.56
N GLU A 153 -1.99 19.50 25.57
CA GLU A 153 -3.17 20.28 26.00
C GLU A 153 -3.25 21.65 25.31
N GLN A 154 -2.30 21.97 24.40
CA GLN A 154 -2.18 23.26 23.70
C GLN A 154 -2.00 24.48 24.63
N GLU A 155 -1.45 24.24 25.83
CA GLU A 155 -1.17 25.29 26.83
C GLU A 155 0.25 25.84 26.65
N HIS A 156 0.54 26.43 25.48
CA HIS A 156 1.88 26.85 25.08
C HIS A 156 2.48 27.99 25.95
N GLU A 157 1.66 28.91 26.46
CA GLU A 157 2.13 29.97 27.38
C GLU A 157 2.59 29.37 28.72
N GLU A 158 1.92 28.34 29.25
CA GLU A 158 2.36 27.63 30.45
C GLU A 158 3.65 26.85 30.18
N ALA A 159 3.77 26.24 29.00
CA ALA A 159 4.99 25.60 28.55
C ALA A 159 6.18 26.62 28.55
N LEU A 160 5.99 27.82 27.99
CA LEU A 160 6.99 28.88 28.00
C LEU A 160 7.39 29.29 29.44
N ARG A 161 6.43 29.41 30.35
CA ARG A 161 6.68 29.68 31.77
C ARG A 161 7.56 28.60 32.41
N VAL A 162 7.34 27.34 32.07
CA VAL A 162 8.17 26.22 32.55
C VAL A 162 9.56 26.26 31.95
N ILE A 163 9.69 26.60 30.66
CA ILE A 163 10.99 26.78 30.00
C ILE A 163 11.77 27.94 30.66
N ASP A 164 11.08 29.03 31.00
CA ASP A 164 11.72 30.14 31.71
C ASP A 164 12.21 29.76 33.13
N LYS A 165 11.53 28.82 33.82
CA LYS A 165 12.05 28.23 35.06
C LYS A 165 13.32 27.42 34.79
N LEU A 166 13.34 26.60 33.74
CA LEU A 166 14.51 25.81 33.36
C LEU A 166 15.69 26.69 32.96
N GLU A 167 15.45 27.76 32.20
CA GLU A 167 16.47 28.74 31.81
C GLU A 167 17.15 29.42 33.03
N ARG A 168 16.40 29.69 34.08
CA ARG A 168 16.99 30.27 35.34
C ARG A 168 17.94 29.31 36.01
N ILE A 169 17.84 28.02 35.79
CA ILE A 169 18.66 26.97 36.40
C ILE A 169 19.87 26.67 35.51
N ASP A 170 19.65 26.41 34.23
CA ASP A 170 20.68 25.98 33.30
C ASP A 170 21.36 27.14 32.55
N GLY A 171 20.80 28.35 32.66
CA GLY A 171 21.20 29.50 31.86
C GLY A 171 20.60 29.42 30.44
N VAL A 172 20.88 30.43 29.64
CA VAL A 172 20.46 30.46 28.23
C VAL A 172 21.33 29.49 27.43
N THR A 173 20.76 28.41 26.96
CA THR A 173 21.42 27.44 26.06
C THR A 173 20.64 27.38 24.72
N ASP A 174 21.32 26.92 23.67
CA ASP A 174 20.65 26.76 22.35
C ASP A 174 19.48 25.80 22.44
N GLU A 175 19.55 24.77 23.28
CA GLU A 175 18.46 23.83 23.52
C GLU A 175 17.24 24.52 24.16
N ILE A 176 17.44 25.40 25.13
CA ILE A 176 16.36 26.18 25.76
C ILE A 176 15.73 27.14 24.76
N LEU A 177 16.55 27.80 23.94
CA LEU A 177 16.05 28.69 22.88
C LEU A 177 15.23 27.92 21.85
N LEU A 178 15.66 26.70 21.47
CA LEU A 178 14.88 25.81 20.57
C LEU A 178 13.54 25.37 21.19
N LEU A 179 13.51 25.04 22.49
CA LEU A 179 12.27 24.74 23.20
C LEU A 179 11.30 25.93 23.19
N LYS A 180 11.79 27.13 23.44
CA LYS A 180 10.99 28.38 23.36
C LYS A 180 10.48 28.58 21.94
N LEU A 181 11.35 28.46 20.95
CA LEU A 181 11.02 28.62 19.56
C LEU A 181 9.89 27.67 19.15
N GLN A 182 9.95 26.41 19.55
CA GLN A 182 8.93 25.41 19.26
C GLN A 182 7.55 25.83 19.79
N GLN A 183 7.46 26.31 21.03
CA GLN A 183 6.18 26.75 21.60
C GLN A 183 5.65 28.00 20.90
N LEU A 184 6.53 28.96 20.59
CA LEU A 184 6.15 30.18 19.87
C LEU A 184 5.66 29.94 18.44
N VAL A 185 6.21 28.91 17.78
CA VAL A 185 5.73 28.48 16.44
C VAL A 185 4.28 27.97 16.53
N TYR A 186 3.95 27.15 17.54
CA TYR A 186 2.57 26.70 17.74
C TYR A 186 1.61 27.86 18.07
N MET A 187 2.11 28.95 18.66
CA MET A 187 1.33 30.14 18.98
C MET A 187 1.24 31.14 17.81
N GLU A 188 1.97 30.87 16.73
CA GLU A 188 2.10 31.78 15.58
C GLU A 188 2.60 33.18 15.98
N ASP A 189 3.38 33.28 17.09
CA ASP A 189 3.91 34.56 17.60
C ASP A 189 5.22 34.93 16.91
N GLY A 190 5.09 35.42 15.69
CA GLY A 190 6.23 35.74 14.84
C GLY A 190 7.19 36.79 15.45
N ASP A 191 6.70 37.75 16.22
CA ASP A 191 7.54 38.79 16.84
C ASP A 191 8.45 38.19 17.91
N ARG A 192 7.94 37.30 18.76
CA ARG A 192 8.75 36.60 19.76
C ARG A 192 9.68 35.57 19.10
N ILE A 193 9.25 34.90 18.05
CA ILE A 193 10.07 33.98 17.27
C ILE A 193 11.28 34.70 16.68
N ALA A 194 11.08 35.84 15.99
CA ALA A 194 12.17 36.60 15.42
C ALA A 194 13.23 37.00 16.46
N LYS A 195 12.80 37.45 17.63
CA LYS A 195 13.73 37.81 18.74
C LYS A 195 14.57 36.64 19.25
N ILE A 196 13.96 35.46 19.38
CA ILE A 196 14.69 34.23 19.78
C ILE A 196 15.72 33.86 18.72
N LEU A 197 15.33 33.92 17.43
CA LEU A 197 16.24 33.60 16.34
C LEU A 197 17.39 34.61 16.24
N ASP A 198 17.11 35.90 16.43
CA ASP A 198 18.17 36.92 16.47
C ASP A 198 19.18 36.62 17.59
N GLU A 199 18.73 36.23 18.80
CA GLU A 199 19.59 35.83 19.91
C GLU A 199 20.42 34.59 19.57
N MET A 200 19.81 33.59 18.93
CA MET A 200 20.51 32.37 18.50
C MET A 200 21.60 32.67 17.45
N ILE A 201 21.31 33.58 16.49
CA ILE A 201 22.25 34.02 15.46
C ILE A 201 23.39 34.84 16.08
N GLU A 202 23.11 35.73 17.06
CA GLU A 202 24.16 36.48 17.76
C GLU A 202 25.13 35.55 18.49
N ARG A 203 24.65 34.45 19.04
CA ARG A 203 25.47 33.46 19.75
C ARG A 203 26.26 32.55 18.81
N ASN A 204 25.65 32.20 17.65
CA ASN A 204 26.20 31.29 16.67
C ASN A 204 26.08 31.89 15.25
N PRO A 205 26.86 32.93 14.92
CA PRO A 205 26.68 33.68 13.66
C PRO A 205 27.01 32.89 12.39
N ASP A 206 27.74 31.79 12.53
CA ASP A 206 28.12 30.90 11.42
C ASP A 206 27.15 29.69 11.25
N ASP A 207 26.13 29.56 12.13
CA ASP A 207 25.14 28.49 12.00
C ASP A 207 24.03 28.88 11.05
N MET A 208 24.16 28.42 9.79
CA MET A 208 23.25 28.73 8.69
C MET A 208 21.83 28.23 8.95
N ARG A 209 21.62 27.25 9.84
CA ARG A 209 20.28 26.72 10.18
C ARG A 209 19.41 27.81 10.84
N TYR A 210 19.95 28.59 11.76
CA TYR A 210 19.18 29.66 12.44
C TYR A 210 18.85 30.80 11.49
N ILE A 211 19.75 31.09 10.55
CA ILE A 211 19.53 32.10 9.51
C ILE A 211 18.42 31.63 8.53
N GLY A 212 18.42 30.36 8.16
CA GLY A 212 17.35 29.76 7.35
C GLY A 212 16.00 29.84 8.05
N MET A 213 15.94 29.45 9.34
CA MET A 213 14.73 29.56 10.17
C MET A 213 14.21 30.99 10.29
N LEU A 214 15.11 31.98 10.42
CA LEU A 214 14.72 33.39 10.43
C LEU A 214 14.06 33.80 9.09
N GLY A 215 14.58 33.28 7.98
CA GLY A 215 13.98 33.41 6.67
C GLY A 215 12.55 32.85 6.63
N ASP A 216 12.37 31.59 7.06
CA ASP A 216 11.08 30.90 7.06
C ASP A 216 10.01 31.64 7.89
N VAL A 217 10.39 32.09 9.09
CA VAL A 217 9.51 32.90 9.96
C VAL A 217 9.10 34.21 9.30
N ASN A 218 10.05 34.89 8.66
CA ASN A 218 9.78 36.17 8.00
C ASN A 218 8.91 36.01 6.73
N VAL A 219 8.89 34.83 6.11
CA VAL A 219 7.89 34.50 5.07
C VAL A 219 6.48 34.48 5.67
N VAL A 220 6.30 33.80 6.80
CA VAL A 220 5.00 33.75 7.51
C VAL A 220 4.53 35.12 7.96
N LEU A 221 5.46 35.97 8.44
CA LEU A 221 5.19 37.34 8.88
C LEU A 221 4.95 38.32 7.70
N GLY A 222 5.13 37.89 6.45
CA GLY A 222 5.03 38.77 5.28
C GLY A 222 6.22 39.72 5.08
N ASN A 223 7.32 39.53 5.83
CA ASN A 223 8.56 40.32 5.73
C ASN A 223 9.49 39.75 4.65
N HIS A 224 8.99 39.61 3.42
CA HIS A 224 9.66 38.89 2.33
C HIS A 224 11.08 39.38 2.05
N LYS A 225 11.36 40.69 2.24
CA LYS A 225 12.71 41.22 2.04
C LYS A 225 13.74 40.62 3.03
N VAL A 226 13.35 40.49 4.31
CA VAL A 226 14.23 39.89 5.34
C VAL A 226 14.44 38.40 5.03
N ALA A 227 13.38 37.72 4.56
CA ALA A 227 13.46 36.32 4.15
C ALA A 227 14.44 36.12 2.96
N TYR A 228 14.38 36.97 1.93
CA TYR A 228 15.35 36.94 0.83
C TYR A 228 16.77 37.13 1.31
N ASP A 229 17.03 38.19 2.12
CA ASP A 229 18.36 38.47 2.65
C ASP A 229 18.91 37.28 3.50
N ALA A 230 18.04 36.61 4.24
CA ALA A 230 18.40 35.42 5.03
C ALA A 230 18.78 34.23 4.13
N TYR A 231 17.93 33.88 3.16
CA TYR A 231 18.23 32.77 2.26
C TYR A 231 19.45 33.02 1.36
N ASP A 232 19.61 34.28 0.87
CA ASP A 232 20.79 34.65 0.10
C ASP A 232 22.07 34.51 0.92
N ARG A 233 22.04 34.85 2.22
CA ARG A 233 23.18 34.64 3.13
C ARG A 233 23.48 33.14 3.30
N VAL A 234 22.47 32.29 3.52
CA VAL A 234 22.65 30.83 3.62
C VAL A 234 23.28 30.29 2.33
N LEU A 235 22.74 30.68 1.16
CA LEU A 235 23.19 30.18 -0.14
C LEU A 235 24.54 30.77 -0.59
N ALA A 236 24.99 31.87 0.02
CA ALA A 236 26.34 32.38 -0.21
C ALA A 236 27.42 31.51 0.45
N GLU A 237 27.15 30.97 1.64
CA GLU A 237 28.05 30.06 2.36
C GLU A 237 27.85 28.59 1.95
N GLU A 238 26.59 28.19 1.73
CA GLU A 238 26.20 26.84 1.36
C GLU A 238 25.40 26.85 0.05
N PRO A 239 26.04 26.96 -1.11
CA PRO A 239 25.34 27.14 -2.39
C PRO A 239 24.34 26.03 -2.74
N ASP A 240 24.54 24.82 -2.23
CA ASP A 240 23.69 23.65 -2.49
C ASP A 240 22.85 23.24 -1.25
N ASN A 241 22.57 24.17 -0.34
CA ASN A 241 21.67 23.90 0.78
C ASN A 241 20.25 23.70 0.23
N ASP A 242 19.78 22.46 0.27
CA ASP A 242 18.50 22.04 -0.30
C ASP A 242 17.28 22.68 0.38
N THR A 243 17.34 22.85 1.70
CA THR A 243 16.30 23.52 2.49
C THR A 243 16.18 24.97 2.09
N ALA A 244 17.29 25.71 2.05
CA ALA A 244 17.29 27.10 1.67
C ALA A 244 16.86 27.32 0.22
N LEU A 245 17.28 26.45 -0.71
CA LEU A 245 16.84 26.50 -2.11
C LEU A 245 15.34 26.28 -2.21
N LEU A 246 14.78 25.30 -1.48
CA LEU A 246 13.35 25.01 -1.50
C LEU A 246 12.53 26.16 -0.89
N SER A 247 12.96 26.68 0.26
CA SER A 247 12.30 27.81 0.92
C SER A 247 12.33 29.07 0.05
N LEU A 248 13.47 29.36 -0.58
CA LEU A 248 13.61 30.49 -1.50
C LEU A 248 12.72 30.32 -2.75
N ALA A 249 12.69 29.12 -3.31
CA ALA A 249 11.81 28.82 -4.44
C ALA A 249 10.35 29.04 -4.08
N ASN A 250 9.90 28.54 -2.92
CA ASN A 250 8.54 28.73 -2.44
C ASN A 250 8.20 30.22 -2.25
N LEU A 251 9.15 31.02 -1.74
CA LEU A 251 8.98 32.46 -1.60
C LEU A 251 8.86 33.14 -2.96
N TYR A 252 9.66 32.75 -3.97
CA TYR A 252 9.51 33.23 -5.35
C TYR A 252 8.13 32.90 -5.94
N LYS A 253 7.63 31.69 -5.64
CA LYS A 253 6.29 31.26 -6.06
C LYS A 253 5.19 32.10 -5.40
N ILE A 254 5.30 32.39 -4.11
CA ILE A 254 4.37 33.27 -3.38
C ILE A 254 4.35 34.68 -3.99
N ASP A 255 5.51 35.22 -4.34
CA ASP A 255 5.68 36.55 -4.93
C ASP A 255 5.37 36.62 -6.42
N GLY A 256 4.97 35.49 -7.07
CA GLY A 256 4.68 35.44 -8.50
C GLY A 256 5.93 35.63 -9.40
N LYS A 257 7.13 35.35 -8.87
CA LYS A 257 8.40 35.47 -9.60
C LYS A 257 8.74 34.14 -10.31
N ASP A 258 7.90 33.73 -11.26
CA ASP A 258 7.94 32.40 -11.89
C ASP A 258 9.29 32.01 -12.48
N SER A 259 10.02 32.96 -13.09
CA SER A 259 11.33 32.66 -13.69
C SER A 259 12.36 32.28 -12.61
N LEU A 260 12.38 33.01 -11.49
CA LEU A 260 13.30 32.73 -10.38
C LEU A 260 12.92 31.44 -9.65
N TYR A 261 11.62 31.18 -9.51
CA TYR A 261 11.11 29.89 -8.99
C TYR A 261 11.66 28.73 -9.82
N CYS A 262 11.51 28.78 -11.14
CA CYS A 262 11.96 27.72 -12.01
C CYS A 262 13.48 27.53 -11.96
N GLU A 263 14.24 28.60 -12.02
CA GLU A 263 15.71 28.55 -11.94
C GLU A 263 16.19 27.94 -10.62
N THR A 264 15.58 28.34 -9.51
CA THR A 264 15.95 27.82 -8.18
C THR A 264 15.57 26.34 -8.03
N MET A 265 14.38 25.92 -8.50
CA MET A 265 13.98 24.52 -8.49
C MET A 265 14.87 23.64 -9.36
N GLU A 266 15.25 24.10 -10.55
CA GLU A 266 16.18 23.36 -11.39
C GLU A 266 17.55 23.18 -10.75
N ARG A 267 18.04 24.22 -10.06
CA ARG A 267 19.27 24.12 -9.29
C ARG A 267 19.13 23.09 -8.18
N LEU A 268 18.00 23.07 -7.47
CA LEU A 268 17.69 22.08 -6.45
C LEU A 268 17.71 20.64 -7.04
N PHE A 269 17.04 20.43 -8.18
CA PHE A 269 16.99 19.10 -8.82
C PHE A 269 18.36 18.57 -9.26
N ARG A 270 19.31 19.44 -9.59
CA ARG A 270 20.68 19.08 -10.00
C ARG A 270 21.63 18.90 -8.80
N SER A 271 21.21 19.19 -7.57
CA SER A 271 22.02 19.01 -6.38
C SER A 271 22.17 17.53 -6.02
N GLU A 272 23.39 17.06 -5.78
CA GLU A 272 23.66 15.71 -5.27
C GLU A 272 23.28 15.52 -3.79
N LYS A 273 23.06 16.61 -3.07
CA LYS A 273 22.81 16.59 -1.62
C LYS A 273 21.37 16.28 -1.28
N ILE A 274 20.43 16.60 -2.14
CA ILE A 274 19.00 16.31 -1.93
C ILE A 274 18.76 14.80 -1.97
N SER A 275 17.97 14.29 -1.02
CA SER A 275 17.57 12.88 -1.04
C SER A 275 16.73 12.55 -2.27
N THR A 276 16.84 11.30 -2.76
CA THR A 276 16.03 10.80 -3.89
C THR A 276 14.55 11.06 -3.68
N GLU A 277 14.03 10.72 -2.50
CA GLU A 277 12.61 10.89 -2.16
C GLU A 277 12.19 12.38 -2.24
N SER A 278 12.97 13.28 -1.65
CA SER A 278 12.70 14.73 -1.70
C SER A 278 12.79 15.27 -3.11
N ARG A 279 13.78 14.84 -3.90
CA ARG A 279 13.93 15.22 -5.31
C ARG A 279 12.70 14.84 -6.12
N ILE A 280 12.26 13.59 -6.04
CA ILE A 280 11.12 13.09 -6.81
C ILE A 280 9.84 13.80 -6.39
N ARG A 281 9.58 13.95 -5.09
CA ARG A 281 8.39 14.65 -4.59
C ARG A 281 8.34 16.10 -5.11
N ASN A 282 9.41 16.85 -4.93
CA ASN A 282 9.48 18.24 -5.39
C ASN A 282 9.43 18.37 -6.92
N LEU A 283 9.99 17.39 -7.64
CA LEU A 283 9.92 17.35 -9.11
C LEU A 283 8.50 17.11 -9.61
N VAL A 284 7.75 16.21 -8.98
CA VAL A 284 6.33 15.95 -9.30
C VAL A 284 5.48 17.21 -9.05
N ASP A 285 5.71 17.88 -7.92
CA ASP A 285 5.01 19.14 -7.60
C ASP A 285 5.34 20.25 -8.61
N TYR A 286 6.61 20.37 -9.01
CA TYR A 286 7.08 21.32 -10.00
C TYR A 286 6.47 21.07 -11.39
N VAL A 287 6.48 19.80 -11.83
CA VAL A 287 5.89 19.39 -13.11
C VAL A 287 4.38 19.65 -13.11
N SER A 288 3.70 19.39 -11.99
CA SER A 288 2.28 19.69 -11.82
C SER A 288 2.00 21.21 -11.87
N TYR A 289 2.86 22.01 -11.27
CA TYR A 289 2.77 23.47 -11.29
C TYR A 289 2.95 24.06 -12.69
N LYS A 290 3.96 23.59 -13.44
CA LYS A 290 4.22 24.02 -14.83
C LYS A 290 3.15 23.52 -15.80
N GLY A 291 2.54 22.39 -15.48
CA GLY A 291 1.58 21.69 -16.30
C GLY A 291 2.24 20.57 -17.14
N LEU A 292 1.67 19.38 -17.02
CA LEU A 292 2.14 18.19 -17.76
C LEU A 292 2.09 18.35 -19.29
N ALA A 293 1.28 19.28 -19.79
CA ALA A 293 1.18 19.60 -21.22
C ALA A 293 2.29 20.54 -21.74
N ASP A 294 3.14 21.09 -20.84
CA ASP A 294 4.28 21.93 -21.25
C ASP A 294 5.42 21.09 -21.82
N THR A 295 5.30 20.73 -23.08
CA THR A 295 6.31 19.91 -23.78
C THR A 295 7.56 20.70 -24.16
N ALA A 296 7.48 22.03 -24.19
CA ALA A 296 8.61 22.87 -24.58
C ALA A 296 9.66 22.99 -23.47
N TYR A 297 9.25 22.90 -22.21
CA TYR A 297 10.11 23.14 -21.06
C TYR A 297 10.27 21.90 -20.18
N VAL A 298 9.17 21.29 -19.76
CA VAL A 298 9.17 20.14 -18.84
C VAL A 298 9.83 18.90 -19.46
N GLY A 299 9.54 18.61 -20.72
CA GLY A 299 10.09 17.45 -21.40
C GLY A 299 11.62 17.45 -21.48
N PRO A 300 12.26 18.52 -21.97
CA PRO A 300 13.72 18.66 -21.99
C PRO A 300 14.36 18.56 -20.60
N LEU A 301 13.76 19.19 -19.59
CA LEU A 301 14.23 19.11 -18.20
C LEU A 301 14.20 17.67 -17.67
N LEU A 302 13.08 16.96 -17.79
CA LEU A 302 12.97 15.58 -17.33
C LEU A 302 13.94 14.65 -18.07
N LYS A 303 14.11 14.86 -19.37
CA LYS A 303 15.10 14.13 -20.17
C LYS A 303 16.52 14.35 -19.65
N GLU A 304 16.90 15.60 -19.37
CA GLU A 304 18.20 15.94 -18.79
C GLU A 304 18.39 15.27 -17.43
N LEU A 305 17.42 15.44 -16.51
CA LEU A 305 17.49 14.89 -15.16
C LEU A 305 17.58 13.36 -15.17
N SER A 306 16.87 12.69 -16.06
CA SER A 306 16.96 11.23 -16.21
C SER A 306 18.35 10.72 -16.63
N GLN A 307 19.25 11.60 -17.05
CA GLN A 307 20.62 11.26 -17.47
C GLN A 307 21.66 11.56 -16.38
N LEU A 308 21.25 12.11 -15.24
CA LEU A 308 22.16 12.34 -14.11
C LEU A 308 22.80 11.02 -13.65
N PRO A 309 24.03 11.05 -13.10
CA PRO A 309 24.73 9.83 -12.67
C PRO A 309 24.14 9.18 -11.42
N TYR A 310 23.21 9.85 -10.76
CA TYR A 310 22.49 9.42 -9.56
C TYR A 310 20.97 9.44 -9.81
N ASP A 311 20.22 8.71 -9.01
CA ASP A 311 18.74 8.61 -9.08
C ASP A 311 18.22 8.26 -10.50
N GLN A 312 18.98 7.52 -11.26
CA GLN A 312 18.70 7.30 -12.68
C GLN A 312 17.37 6.59 -12.93
N VAL A 313 17.04 5.58 -12.12
CA VAL A 313 15.78 4.84 -12.28
C VAL A 313 14.60 5.71 -11.89
N PRO A 314 14.51 6.28 -10.67
CA PRO A 314 13.39 7.13 -10.28
C PRO A 314 13.17 8.32 -11.21
N LEU A 315 14.24 8.99 -11.65
CA LEU A 315 14.13 10.12 -12.59
C LEU A 315 13.67 9.68 -13.98
N SER A 316 14.11 8.50 -14.44
CA SER A 316 13.66 7.92 -15.71
C SER A 316 12.18 7.50 -15.64
N GLU A 317 11.72 7.00 -14.50
CA GLU A 317 10.30 6.66 -14.28
C GLU A 317 9.39 7.89 -14.36
N VAL A 318 9.77 9.00 -13.72
CA VAL A 318 9.04 10.28 -13.85
C VAL A 318 9.02 10.74 -15.30
N TYR A 319 10.13 10.62 -16.00
CA TYR A 319 10.20 10.98 -17.42
C TYR A 319 9.31 10.07 -18.29
N VAL A 320 9.28 8.77 -18.04
CA VAL A 320 8.36 7.83 -18.71
C VAL A 320 6.91 8.20 -18.47
N GLN A 321 6.52 8.48 -17.21
CA GLN A 321 5.15 8.91 -16.89
C GLN A 321 4.76 10.18 -17.66
N TYR A 322 5.64 11.16 -17.73
CA TYR A 322 5.44 12.36 -18.52
C TYR A 322 5.27 12.06 -20.03
N LEU A 323 6.12 11.21 -20.59
CA LEU A 323 6.05 10.82 -22.00
C LEU A 323 4.74 10.10 -22.32
N VAL A 324 4.31 9.16 -21.47
CA VAL A 324 3.05 8.43 -21.61
C VAL A 324 1.84 9.38 -21.51
N TYR A 325 1.84 10.29 -20.53
CA TYR A 325 0.79 11.30 -20.41
C TYR A 325 0.64 12.14 -21.69
N ASN A 326 1.75 12.53 -22.30
CA ASN A 326 1.79 13.31 -23.55
C ASN A 326 1.63 12.44 -24.81
N LYS A 327 1.26 11.15 -24.66
CA LYS A 327 1.03 10.21 -25.78
C LYS A 327 2.24 10.12 -26.73
N ALA A 328 3.45 10.17 -26.17
CA ALA A 328 4.65 9.93 -26.96
C ALA A 328 4.64 8.53 -27.58
N SER A 329 5.20 8.40 -28.78
CA SER A 329 5.28 7.10 -29.45
C SER A 329 6.17 6.12 -28.69
N SER A 330 5.93 4.83 -28.89
CA SER A 330 6.76 3.75 -28.33
C SER A 330 8.24 3.90 -28.65
N ASP A 331 8.57 4.42 -29.83
CA ASP A 331 9.98 4.68 -30.23
C ASP A 331 10.71 5.69 -29.33
N VAL A 332 9.97 6.60 -28.70
CA VAL A 332 10.52 7.59 -27.76
C VAL A 332 10.58 7.03 -26.34
N VAL A 333 9.59 6.27 -25.95
CA VAL A 333 9.46 5.73 -24.58
C VAL A 333 10.36 4.51 -24.37
N SER A 334 10.42 3.58 -25.34
CA SER A 334 11.15 2.30 -25.19
C SER A 334 12.63 2.46 -24.82
N PRO A 335 13.41 3.40 -25.38
CA PRO A 335 14.81 3.57 -24.97
C PRO A 335 14.98 3.96 -23.49
N VAL A 336 14.02 4.69 -22.92
CA VAL A 336 14.04 5.07 -21.49
C VAL A 336 13.72 3.86 -20.63
N LEU A 337 12.72 3.06 -21.02
CA LEU A 337 12.36 1.82 -20.33
C LEU A 337 13.50 0.78 -20.40
N GLU A 338 14.17 0.66 -21.55
CA GLU A 338 15.33 -0.21 -21.71
C GLU A 338 16.51 0.21 -20.82
N LYS A 339 16.70 1.52 -20.63
CA LYS A 339 17.69 2.04 -19.68
C LYS A 339 17.33 1.66 -18.23
N ILE A 340 16.05 1.74 -17.85
CA ILE A 340 15.59 1.32 -16.52
C ILE A 340 15.92 -0.17 -16.33
N LEU A 341 15.58 -1.04 -17.29
CA LEU A 341 15.85 -2.47 -17.21
C LEU A 341 17.35 -2.84 -17.25
N LEU A 342 18.18 -1.98 -17.81
CA LEU A 342 19.64 -2.18 -17.75
C LEU A 342 20.18 -1.97 -16.33
N LEU A 343 19.58 -1.08 -15.56
CA LEU A 343 19.96 -0.77 -14.18
C LEU A 343 19.24 -1.67 -13.17
N GLU A 344 17.97 -1.95 -13.41
CA GLU A 344 17.08 -2.77 -12.60
C GLU A 344 16.37 -3.79 -13.48
N PRO A 345 16.98 -4.96 -13.76
CA PRO A 345 16.41 -5.97 -14.66
C PRO A 345 15.06 -6.54 -14.21
N GLU A 346 14.75 -6.42 -12.91
CA GLU A 346 13.49 -6.86 -12.28
C GLU A 346 12.41 -5.76 -12.22
N ASN A 347 12.65 -4.58 -12.78
CA ASN A 347 11.66 -3.49 -12.80
C ASN A 347 10.44 -3.88 -13.64
N SER A 348 9.45 -4.48 -12.97
CA SER A 348 8.24 -5.02 -13.59
C SER A 348 7.44 -3.99 -14.39
N PRO A 349 7.21 -2.74 -13.90
CA PRO A 349 6.50 -1.72 -14.68
C PRO A 349 7.14 -1.42 -16.03
N ALA A 350 8.47 -1.26 -16.07
CA ALA A 350 9.20 -1.00 -17.31
C ALA A 350 9.12 -2.19 -18.28
N LEU A 351 9.29 -3.38 -17.75
CA LEU A 351 9.23 -4.62 -18.51
C LEU A 351 7.84 -4.83 -19.14
N LEU A 352 6.77 -4.71 -18.34
CA LEU A 352 5.41 -4.92 -18.82
C LEU A 352 5.04 -3.92 -19.91
N ARG A 353 5.41 -2.66 -19.76
CA ARG A 353 5.16 -1.65 -20.79
C ARG A 353 5.89 -1.98 -22.11
N LEU A 354 7.12 -2.48 -22.05
CA LEU A 354 7.84 -2.91 -23.25
C LEU A 354 7.23 -4.16 -23.91
N LEU A 355 6.68 -5.07 -23.12
CA LEU A 355 5.94 -6.23 -23.64
C LEU A 355 4.64 -5.80 -24.32
N GLU A 356 3.89 -4.87 -23.71
CA GLU A 356 2.67 -4.29 -24.32
C GLU A 356 3.00 -3.65 -25.67
N TYR A 357 4.02 -2.80 -25.76
CA TYR A 357 4.44 -2.18 -27.02
C TYR A 357 4.85 -3.21 -28.09
N ALA A 358 5.52 -4.28 -27.68
CA ALA A 358 5.88 -5.35 -28.63
C ALA A 358 4.65 -6.11 -29.13
N ILE A 359 3.66 -6.38 -28.29
CA ILE A 359 2.38 -6.99 -28.68
C ILE A 359 1.61 -6.07 -29.63
N GLU A 360 1.48 -4.78 -29.32
CA GLU A 360 0.81 -3.80 -30.18
C GLU A 360 1.47 -3.69 -31.57
N ALA A 361 2.79 -3.83 -31.61
CA ALA A 361 3.58 -3.84 -32.85
C ALA A 361 3.52 -5.20 -33.59
N ASN A 362 2.90 -6.23 -33.02
CA ASN A 362 2.94 -7.64 -33.48
C ASN A 362 4.38 -8.21 -33.58
N ASP A 363 5.31 -7.70 -32.79
CA ASP A 363 6.69 -8.22 -32.68
C ASP A 363 6.76 -9.31 -31.61
N TYR A 364 6.21 -10.47 -31.93
CA TYR A 364 6.11 -11.60 -31.01
C TYR A 364 7.46 -12.21 -30.63
N GLU A 365 8.46 -12.12 -31.52
CA GLU A 365 9.85 -12.53 -31.24
C GLU A 365 10.46 -11.64 -30.15
N ALA A 366 10.22 -10.33 -30.19
CA ALA A 366 10.69 -9.41 -29.14
C ALA A 366 9.99 -9.72 -27.80
N VAL A 367 8.70 -10.06 -27.80
CA VAL A 367 7.96 -10.48 -26.59
C VAL A 367 8.63 -11.69 -25.96
N ILE A 368 8.89 -12.75 -26.74
CA ILE A 368 9.52 -13.98 -26.26
C ILE A 368 10.89 -13.69 -25.66
N LYS A 369 11.73 -12.97 -26.40
CA LYS A 369 13.10 -12.62 -25.96
C LYS A 369 13.10 -11.80 -24.66
N ARG A 370 12.21 -10.80 -24.54
CA ARG A 370 12.10 -9.97 -23.32
C ARG A 370 11.61 -10.78 -22.14
N ALA A 371 10.58 -11.61 -22.35
CA ALA A 371 10.06 -12.50 -21.31
C ALA A 371 11.12 -13.50 -20.84
N ASP A 372 11.90 -14.11 -21.75
CA ASP A 372 12.99 -15.02 -21.40
C ASP A 372 14.07 -14.35 -20.55
N ASN A 373 14.47 -13.15 -20.91
CA ASN A 373 15.44 -12.40 -20.13
C ASN A 373 14.91 -12.08 -18.73
N ALA A 374 13.65 -11.68 -18.61
CA ALA A 374 13.04 -11.33 -17.34
C ALA A 374 12.81 -12.55 -16.43
N LEU A 375 12.44 -13.69 -17.00
CA LEU A 375 12.25 -14.95 -16.27
C LEU A 375 13.55 -15.49 -15.62
N PHE A 376 14.70 -14.97 -16.01
CA PHE A 376 15.97 -15.25 -15.34
C PHE A 376 16.01 -14.61 -13.94
N TYR A 377 15.41 -13.42 -13.79
CA TYR A 377 15.41 -12.64 -12.55
C TYR A 377 14.15 -12.89 -11.70
N ILE A 378 13.00 -13.05 -12.33
CA ILE A 378 11.68 -13.22 -11.69
C ILE A 378 10.94 -14.45 -12.23
N PRO A 379 11.44 -15.66 -11.97
CA PRO A 379 10.93 -16.91 -12.55
C PRO A 379 9.51 -17.28 -12.12
N GLU A 380 9.01 -16.74 -11.02
CA GLU A 380 7.67 -17.01 -10.49
C GLU A 380 6.57 -16.08 -11.04
N MET A 381 6.91 -15.09 -11.86
CA MET A 381 5.96 -14.12 -12.39
C MET A 381 5.11 -14.71 -13.52
N LEU A 382 3.92 -15.22 -13.20
CA LEU A 382 2.99 -15.86 -14.16
C LEU A 382 2.69 -14.98 -15.37
N LEU A 383 2.64 -13.65 -15.21
CA LEU A 383 2.34 -12.73 -16.30
C LEU A 383 3.37 -12.78 -17.45
N LEU A 384 4.64 -13.12 -17.15
CA LEU A 384 5.65 -13.32 -18.19
C LEU A 384 5.41 -14.59 -19.02
N TYR A 385 4.97 -15.67 -18.36
CA TYR A 385 4.56 -16.90 -19.06
C TYR A 385 3.30 -16.67 -19.90
N TYR A 386 2.37 -15.84 -19.39
CA TYR A 386 1.19 -15.43 -20.17
C TYR A 386 1.59 -14.74 -21.46
N TYR A 387 2.40 -13.67 -21.42
CA TYR A 387 2.85 -12.97 -22.62
C TYR A 387 3.67 -13.86 -23.55
N LYS A 388 4.60 -14.63 -23.01
CA LYS A 388 5.45 -15.55 -23.79
C LYS A 388 4.62 -16.66 -24.46
N GLY A 389 3.65 -17.24 -23.74
CA GLY A 389 2.75 -18.25 -24.25
C GLY A 389 1.85 -17.69 -25.35
N LEU A 390 1.28 -16.49 -25.14
CA LEU A 390 0.46 -15.81 -26.13
C LEU A 390 1.25 -15.51 -27.41
N ALA A 391 2.47 -14.99 -27.29
CA ALA A 391 3.34 -14.71 -28.43
C ALA A 391 3.66 -16.00 -29.24
N ASN A 392 3.96 -17.11 -28.55
CA ASN A 392 4.15 -18.41 -29.23
C ASN A 392 2.89 -18.90 -29.93
N TYR A 393 1.73 -18.75 -29.30
CA TYR A 393 0.45 -19.10 -29.92
C TYR A 393 0.21 -18.31 -31.20
N LEU A 394 0.40 -16.98 -31.15
CA LEU A 394 0.22 -16.10 -32.32
C LEU A 394 1.23 -16.36 -33.45
N LEU A 395 2.41 -16.88 -33.12
CA LEU A 395 3.39 -17.36 -34.12
C LEU A 395 3.06 -18.75 -34.69
N GLY A 396 2.00 -19.40 -34.20
CA GLY A 396 1.61 -20.76 -34.62
C GLY A 396 2.38 -21.89 -33.89
N ASN A 397 3.17 -21.57 -32.87
CA ASN A 397 3.91 -22.55 -32.05
C ASN A 397 3.01 -23.09 -30.92
N VAL A 398 1.88 -23.69 -31.31
CA VAL A 398 0.78 -24.04 -30.38
C VAL A 398 1.22 -25.00 -29.27
N GLU A 399 2.00 -26.06 -29.60
CA GLU A 399 2.49 -27.01 -28.59
C GLU A 399 3.47 -26.37 -27.61
N GLU A 400 4.27 -25.40 -28.05
CA GLU A 400 5.22 -24.69 -27.18
C GLU A 400 4.47 -23.74 -26.23
N SER A 401 3.42 -23.09 -26.70
CA SER A 401 2.51 -22.28 -25.89
C SER A 401 1.94 -23.07 -24.70
N VAL A 402 1.46 -24.30 -24.94
CA VAL A 402 0.98 -25.19 -23.87
C VAL A 402 2.04 -25.45 -22.80
N LYS A 403 3.29 -25.76 -23.21
CA LYS A 403 4.37 -26.02 -22.26
C LYS A 403 4.69 -24.78 -21.41
N ILE A 404 4.68 -23.60 -22.05
CA ILE A 404 4.97 -22.32 -21.40
C ILE A 404 3.90 -22.01 -20.35
N TYR A 405 2.60 -22.12 -20.70
CA TYR A 405 1.51 -21.85 -19.77
C TYR A 405 1.53 -22.83 -18.57
N ASN A 406 1.70 -24.13 -18.82
CA ASN A 406 1.78 -25.12 -17.75
C ASN A 406 2.97 -24.83 -16.81
N LYS A 407 4.15 -24.49 -17.36
CA LYS A 407 5.32 -24.13 -16.58
C LYS A 407 5.07 -22.89 -15.71
N GLY A 408 4.41 -21.85 -16.27
CA GLY A 408 4.05 -20.67 -15.52
C GLY A 408 3.08 -20.96 -14.38
N LEU A 409 2.07 -21.80 -14.62
CA LEU A 409 1.12 -22.21 -13.57
C LEU A 409 1.77 -23.05 -12.47
N GLU A 410 2.80 -23.84 -12.78
CA GLU A 410 3.56 -24.61 -11.81
C GLU A 410 4.46 -23.73 -10.92
N LEU A 411 5.13 -22.74 -11.53
CA LEU A 411 6.13 -21.90 -10.86
C LEU A 411 5.56 -20.62 -10.24
N ARG A 412 4.28 -20.31 -10.44
CA ARG A 412 3.67 -19.06 -9.99
C ARG A 412 3.84 -18.81 -8.49
N GLY A 413 4.11 -17.56 -8.12
CA GLY A 413 4.17 -17.11 -6.73
C GLY A 413 2.80 -17.20 -6.02
N GLU A 414 2.83 -17.28 -4.69
CA GLU A 414 1.61 -17.39 -3.85
C GLU A 414 0.69 -16.16 -4.00
N ASP A 415 1.27 -14.98 -4.24
CA ASP A 415 0.54 -13.71 -4.41
C ASP A 415 -0.02 -13.50 -5.83
N THR A 416 0.04 -14.52 -6.70
CA THR A 416 -0.47 -14.42 -8.06
C THR A 416 -1.99 -14.19 -8.09
N SER A 417 -2.44 -13.17 -8.83
CA SER A 417 -3.87 -12.88 -9.00
C SER A 417 -4.63 -14.10 -9.52
N MET A 418 -5.75 -14.41 -8.88
CA MET A 418 -6.64 -15.50 -9.29
C MET A 418 -7.21 -15.27 -10.69
N ASP A 419 -7.47 -14.01 -11.06
CA ASP A 419 -7.95 -13.64 -12.41
C ASP A 419 -6.92 -13.97 -13.48
N LEU A 420 -5.63 -13.72 -13.21
CA LEU A 420 -4.55 -14.09 -14.14
C LEU A 420 -4.44 -15.62 -14.28
N VAL A 421 -4.56 -16.34 -13.17
CA VAL A 421 -4.56 -17.82 -13.20
C VAL A 421 -5.73 -18.34 -14.03
N ALA A 422 -6.93 -17.80 -13.83
CA ALA A 422 -8.12 -18.14 -14.62
C ALA A 422 -7.89 -17.84 -16.11
N THR A 423 -7.31 -16.69 -16.43
CA THR A 423 -6.99 -16.27 -17.79
C THR A 423 -6.02 -17.24 -18.47
N VAL A 424 -4.95 -17.65 -17.77
CA VAL A 424 -3.98 -18.61 -18.34
C VAL A 424 -4.61 -19.98 -18.55
N TYR A 425 -5.47 -20.45 -17.64
CA TYR A 425 -6.22 -21.69 -17.85
C TYR A 425 -7.22 -21.59 -19.01
N ASN A 426 -7.87 -20.43 -19.22
CA ASN A 426 -8.72 -20.19 -20.38
C ASN A 426 -7.91 -20.34 -21.69
N LEU A 427 -6.75 -19.67 -21.78
CA LEU A 427 -5.87 -19.77 -22.94
C LEU A 427 -5.35 -21.19 -23.17
N LEU A 428 -5.08 -21.94 -22.10
CA LEU A 428 -4.78 -23.36 -22.20
C LEU A 428 -5.97 -24.15 -22.80
N GLY A 429 -7.20 -23.84 -22.38
CA GLY A 429 -8.41 -24.42 -22.92
C GLY A 429 -8.52 -24.20 -24.44
N ASP A 430 -8.37 -22.94 -24.88
CA ASP A 430 -8.38 -22.56 -26.30
C ASP A 430 -7.27 -23.29 -27.08
N THR A 431 -6.05 -23.32 -26.52
CA THR A 431 -4.90 -23.95 -27.15
C THR A 431 -5.05 -25.47 -27.24
N TYR A 432 -5.55 -26.15 -26.20
CA TYR A 432 -5.83 -27.58 -26.23
C TYR A 432 -6.95 -27.93 -27.21
N HIS A 433 -7.97 -27.06 -27.32
CA HIS A 433 -9.04 -27.22 -28.32
C HIS A 433 -8.48 -27.22 -29.75
N GLU A 434 -7.57 -26.28 -30.06
CA GLU A 434 -6.92 -26.20 -31.38
C GLU A 434 -6.10 -27.46 -31.70
N LEU A 435 -5.40 -28.00 -30.68
CA LEU A 435 -4.67 -29.26 -30.79
C LEU A 435 -5.59 -30.50 -30.84
N GLY A 436 -6.91 -30.36 -30.61
CA GLY A 436 -7.88 -31.46 -30.54
C GLY A 436 -7.72 -32.32 -29.29
N MET A 437 -7.11 -31.80 -28.23
CA MET A 437 -6.89 -32.46 -26.93
C MET A 437 -8.11 -32.22 -26.03
N ASN A 438 -9.24 -32.86 -26.35
CA ASN A 438 -10.55 -32.56 -25.78
C ASN A 438 -10.63 -32.73 -24.26
N LYS A 439 -9.90 -33.68 -23.67
CA LYS A 439 -9.91 -33.90 -22.22
C LYS A 439 -9.16 -32.80 -21.48
N GLU A 440 -7.99 -32.46 -21.98
CA GLU A 440 -7.13 -31.42 -21.44
C GLU A 440 -7.81 -30.05 -21.58
N CYS A 441 -8.49 -29.81 -22.71
CA CYS A 441 -9.27 -28.60 -22.92
C CYS A 441 -10.38 -28.44 -21.87
N MET A 442 -11.19 -29.46 -21.62
CA MET A 442 -12.26 -29.42 -20.61
C MET A 442 -11.66 -29.19 -19.20
N LEU A 443 -10.58 -29.89 -18.85
CA LEU A 443 -9.91 -29.74 -17.57
C LEU A 443 -9.36 -28.32 -17.37
N ALA A 444 -8.83 -27.71 -18.43
CA ALA A 444 -8.32 -26.35 -18.39
C ALA A 444 -9.44 -25.33 -18.14
N TYR A 445 -10.56 -25.42 -18.87
CA TYR A 445 -11.71 -24.53 -18.64
C TYR A 445 -12.34 -24.75 -17.25
N ASP A 446 -12.47 -26.02 -16.82
CA ASP A 446 -12.95 -26.32 -15.46
C ASP A 446 -12.03 -25.68 -14.40
N SER A 447 -10.71 -25.76 -14.61
CA SER A 447 -9.74 -25.11 -13.73
C SER A 447 -9.88 -23.59 -13.73
N ALA A 448 -10.08 -22.96 -14.90
CA ALA A 448 -10.32 -21.54 -15.00
C ALA A 448 -11.53 -21.10 -14.15
N LEU A 449 -12.64 -21.85 -14.22
CA LEU A 449 -13.87 -21.58 -13.48
C LEU A 449 -13.77 -21.91 -11.97
N VAL A 450 -12.76 -22.68 -11.54
CA VAL A 450 -12.46 -22.84 -10.11
C VAL A 450 -11.88 -21.54 -9.52
N TYR A 451 -11.03 -20.86 -10.28
CA TYR A 451 -10.39 -19.60 -9.85
C TYR A 451 -11.28 -18.38 -10.03
N ASP A 452 -12.08 -18.35 -11.10
CA ASP A 452 -13.08 -17.31 -11.37
C ASP A 452 -14.37 -17.93 -11.92
N PRO A 453 -15.32 -18.32 -11.04
CA PRO A 453 -16.56 -18.99 -11.44
C PRO A 453 -17.52 -18.14 -12.30
N ASN A 454 -17.34 -16.82 -12.29
CA ASN A 454 -18.19 -15.88 -13.01
C ASN A 454 -17.49 -15.20 -14.19
N ASN A 455 -16.31 -15.66 -14.56
CA ASN A 455 -15.59 -15.12 -15.70
C ASN A 455 -16.38 -15.29 -17.00
N ILE A 456 -16.94 -14.20 -17.48
CA ILE A 456 -17.85 -14.18 -18.62
C ILE A 456 -17.15 -14.71 -19.89
N LEU A 457 -15.88 -14.33 -20.06
CA LEU A 457 -15.09 -14.77 -21.22
C LEU A 457 -14.88 -16.28 -21.19
N VAL A 458 -14.47 -16.83 -20.05
CA VAL A 458 -14.29 -18.29 -19.87
C VAL A 458 -15.60 -19.03 -20.07
N LEU A 459 -16.70 -18.53 -19.47
CA LEU A 459 -18.03 -19.13 -19.63
C LEU A 459 -18.45 -19.17 -21.08
N ASN A 460 -18.20 -18.09 -21.84
CA ASN A 460 -18.52 -18.04 -23.27
C ASN A 460 -17.70 -19.03 -24.11
N ASN A 461 -16.36 -18.99 -23.93
CA ASN A 461 -15.45 -19.83 -24.71
C ASN A 461 -15.72 -21.32 -24.45
N TYR A 462 -15.93 -21.69 -23.21
CA TYR A 462 -16.24 -23.06 -22.83
C TYR A 462 -17.61 -23.51 -23.40
N ALA A 463 -18.65 -22.67 -23.28
CA ALA A 463 -19.96 -22.94 -23.85
C ALA A 463 -19.87 -23.13 -25.37
N TYR A 464 -19.14 -22.27 -26.07
CA TYR A 464 -18.88 -22.38 -27.51
C TYR A 464 -18.19 -23.71 -27.86
N TYR A 465 -17.10 -24.04 -27.15
CA TYR A 465 -16.40 -25.31 -27.34
C TYR A 465 -17.33 -26.51 -27.18
N LEU A 466 -18.06 -26.58 -26.06
CA LEU A 466 -19.02 -27.68 -25.82
C LEU A 466 -20.09 -27.77 -26.93
N ALA A 467 -20.56 -26.63 -27.42
CA ALA A 467 -21.50 -26.59 -28.53
C ALA A 467 -20.91 -27.10 -29.84
N VAL A 468 -19.68 -26.68 -30.19
CA VAL A 468 -18.97 -27.14 -31.39
C VAL A 468 -18.78 -28.65 -31.36
N GLU A 469 -18.30 -29.21 -30.26
CA GLU A 469 -18.09 -30.65 -30.12
C GLU A 469 -19.38 -31.45 -29.88
N GLY A 470 -20.48 -30.81 -29.49
CA GLY A 470 -21.74 -31.43 -29.12
C GLY A 470 -21.69 -32.20 -27.81
N LEU A 471 -20.89 -31.70 -26.87
CA LEU A 471 -20.72 -32.25 -25.54
C LEU A 471 -21.48 -31.40 -24.51
N GLU A 472 -22.00 -31.99 -23.47
CA GLU A 472 -22.62 -31.32 -22.31
C GLU A 472 -23.47 -30.07 -22.66
N LEU A 473 -24.30 -30.16 -23.68
CA LEU A 473 -25.02 -29.02 -24.26
C LEU A 473 -25.90 -28.25 -23.28
N GLU A 474 -26.48 -28.94 -22.28
CA GLU A 474 -27.26 -28.27 -21.23
C GLU A 474 -26.35 -27.42 -20.32
N ARG A 475 -25.15 -27.88 -20.00
CA ARG A 475 -24.15 -27.10 -19.29
C ARG A 475 -23.71 -25.90 -20.12
N ALA A 476 -23.46 -26.07 -21.40
CA ALA A 476 -23.18 -24.99 -22.34
C ALA A 476 -24.30 -23.94 -22.35
N LEU A 477 -25.57 -24.38 -22.30
CA LEU A 477 -26.71 -23.47 -22.23
C LEU A 477 -26.77 -22.67 -20.95
N GLU A 478 -26.46 -23.28 -19.81
CA GLU A 478 -26.39 -22.55 -18.52
C GLU A 478 -25.30 -21.50 -18.53
N MET A 479 -24.10 -21.83 -19.03
CA MET A 479 -22.99 -20.92 -19.14
C MET A 479 -23.30 -19.75 -20.09
N SER A 480 -23.73 -20.03 -21.30
CA SER A 480 -24.05 -19.00 -22.29
C SER A 480 -25.27 -18.15 -21.92
N ARG A 481 -26.18 -18.68 -21.07
CA ARG A 481 -27.27 -17.88 -20.50
C ARG A 481 -26.75 -16.81 -19.53
N LYS A 482 -25.72 -17.13 -18.74
CA LYS A 482 -25.08 -16.14 -17.84
C LYS A 482 -24.41 -15.03 -18.65
N THR A 483 -23.69 -15.38 -19.71
CA THR A 483 -22.96 -14.39 -20.52
C THR A 483 -23.93 -13.42 -21.23
N ILE A 484 -25.01 -13.92 -21.82
CA ILE A 484 -26.00 -13.06 -22.48
C ILE A 484 -26.87 -12.26 -21.51
N ALA A 485 -27.00 -12.70 -20.24
CA ALA A 485 -27.70 -11.94 -19.21
C ALA A 485 -26.89 -10.75 -18.74
N GLU A 486 -25.56 -10.88 -18.69
CA GLU A 486 -24.64 -9.82 -18.27
C GLU A 486 -24.43 -8.80 -19.38
N GLU A 487 -24.16 -9.25 -20.61
CA GLU A 487 -23.97 -8.41 -21.79
C GLU A 487 -24.94 -8.79 -22.92
N PRO A 488 -26.18 -8.33 -22.83
CA PRO A 488 -27.22 -8.78 -23.75
C PRO A 488 -27.04 -8.37 -25.23
N ASP A 489 -26.23 -7.33 -25.48
CA ASP A 489 -26.00 -6.79 -26.82
C ASP A 489 -24.62 -7.14 -27.40
N ASN A 490 -23.85 -7.98 -26.71
CA ASN A 490 -22.56 -8.47 -27.18
C ASN A 490 -22.79 -9.52 -28.28
N ASP A 491 -22.31 -9.25 -29.48
CA ASP A 491 -22.48 -10.09 -30.69
C ASP A 491 -21.95 -11.51 -30.51
N THR A 492 -20.75 -11.66 -29.95
CA THR A 492 -20.10 -12.95 -29.67
C THR A 492 -20.91 -13.80 -28.69
N TYR A 493 -21.50 -13.18 -27.64
CA TYR A 493 -22.31 -13.92 -26.67
C TYR A 493 -23.68 -14.28 -27.22
N ILE A 494 -24.26 -13.42 -28.06
CA ILE A 494 -25.50 -13.72 -28.79
C ILE A 494 -25.29 -14.90 -29.74
N ASP A 495 -24.18 -14.92 -30.49
CA ASP A 495 -23.85 -16.01 -31.41
C ASP A 495 -23.65 -17.32 -30.64
N THR A 496 -22.86 -17.33 -29.61
CA THR A 496 -22.62 -18.53 -28.77
C THR A 496 -23.93 -19.09 -28.23
N TYR A 497 -24.82 -18.24 -27.70
CA TYR A 497 -26.09 -18.67 -27.14
C TYR A 497 -27.01 -19.23 -28.25
N ALA A 498 -27.09 -18.55 -29.40
CA ALA A 498 -27.85 -19.02 -30.56
C ALA A 498 -27.31 -20.35 -31.07
N TRP A 499 -26.00 -20.52 -31.15
CA TRP A 499 -25.36 -21.76 -31.57
C TRP A 499 -25.60 -22.92 -30.61
N VAL A 500 -25.53 -22.69 -29.29
CA VAL A 500 -25.87 -23.70 -28.28
C VAL A 500 -27.32 -24.15 -28.43
N LEU A 501 -28.27 -23.23 -28.57
CA LEU A 501 -29.69 -23.56 -28.84
C LEU A 501 -29.86 -24.35 -30.13
N PHE A 502 -29.18 -23.97 -31.19
CA PHE A 502 -29.16 -24.71 -32.45
C PHE A 502 -28.66 -26.14 -32.26
N ARG A 503 -27.59 -26.35 -31.53
CA ARG A 503 -27.01 -27.67 -31.26
C ARG A 503 -27.91 -28.54 -30.37
N LEU A 504 -28.73 -27.94 -29.53
CA LEU A 504 -29.80 -28.60 -28.76
C LEU A 504 -31.04 -28.93 -29.60
N GLY A 505 -31.10 -28.49 -30.86
CA GLY A 505 -32.28 -28.68 -31.71
C GLY A 505 -33.42 -27.68 -31.46
N ARG A 506 -33.18 -26.65 -30.65
CA ARG A 506 -34.16 -25.58 -30.30
C ARG A 506 -34.12 -24.46 -31.35
N TYR A 507 -34.44 -24.83 -32.60
CA TYR A 507 -34.19 -23.97 -33.77
C TYR A 507 -34.98 -22.67 -33.76
N GLU A 508 -36.25 -22.67 -33.34
CA GLU A 508 -37.07 -21.45 -33.30
C GLU A 508 -36.55 -20.46 -32.24
N GLU A 509 -36.02 -20.96 -31.11
CA GLU A 509 -35.41 -20.11 -30.11
C GLU A 509 -34.07 -19.57 -30.61
N ALA A 510 -33.25 -20.39 -31.24
CA ALA A 510 -32.00 -19.96 -31.87
C ALA A 510 -32.24 -18.85 -32.92
N LYS A 511 -33.34 -18.96 -33.71
CA LYS A 511 -33.70 -17.98 -34.72
C LYS A 511 -33.94 -16.58 -34.13
N ALA A 512 -34.58 -16.50 -32.97
CA ALA A 512 -34.80 -15.20 -32.32
C ALA A 512 -33.49 -14.46 -32.04
N TYR A 513 -32.43 -15.20 -31.65
CA TYR A 513 -31.10 -14.62 -31.42
C TYR A 513 -30.32 -14.38 -32.72
N ALA A 514 -30.51 -15.23 -33.74
CA ALA A 514 -29.97 -14.95 -35.06
C ALA A 514 -30.61 -13.70 -35.68
N ASP A 515 -31.93 -13.48 -35.50
CA ASP A 515 -32.61 -12.24 -35.91
C ASP A 515 -32.06 -11.02 -35.16
N LYS A 516 -31.80 -11.16 -33.86
CA LYS A 516 -31.17 -10.11 -33.05
C LYS A 516 -29.77 -9.80 -33.58
N LEU A 517 -28.93 -10.81 -33.82
CA LEU A 517 -27.57 -10.66 -34.33
C LEU A 517 -27.56 -9.96 -35.70
N MET A 518 -28.47 -10.34 -36.58
CA MET A 518 -28.60 -9.72 -37.91
C MET A 518 -29.18 -8.30 -37.88
N SER A 519 -29.72 -7.84 -36.76
CA SER A 519 -30.15 -6.46 -36.55
C SER A 519 -29.02 -5.52 -36.09
N LEU A 520 -27.87 -6.06 -35.69
CA LEU A 520 -26.67 -5.28 -35.31
C LEU A 520 -25.98 -4.70 -36.56
N ASP A 521 -24.95 -3.87 -36.35
CA ASP A 521 -24.16 -3.35 -37.47
C ASP A 521 -23.46 -4.50 -38.22
N MET A 522 -23.85 -4.71 -39.45
CA MET A 522 -23.36 -5.82 -40.29
C MET A 522 -21.86 -5.78 -40.57
N ASN A 523 -21.20 -4.65 -40.35
CA ASN A 523 -19.74 -4.54 -40.50
C ASN A 523 -18.95 -5.19 -39.37
N ILE A 524 -19.56 -5.37 -38.20
CA ILE A 524 -18.95 -5.93 -37.01
C ILE A 524 -18.86 -7.45 -37.07
N LEU A 525 -19.91 -8.11 -37.66
CA LEU A 525 -20.02 -9.56 -37.68
C LEU A 525 -18.92 -10.24 -38.50
N SER A 526 -18.36 -11.31 -37.94
CA SER A 526 -17.36 -12.18 -38.59
C SER A 526 -18.05 -13.22 -39.54
N TYR A 527 -17.24 -13.95 -40.26
CA TYR A 527 -17.76 -15.06 -41.12
C TYR A 527 -18.39 -16.19 -40.29
N VAL A 528 -17.98 -16.40 -39.05
CA VAL A 528 -18.51 -17.48 -38.20
C VAL A 528 -19.97 -17.22 -37.86
N GLU A 529 -20.27 -16.01 -37.40
CA GLU A 529 -21.63 -15.58 -37.02
C GLU A 529 -22.59 -15.65 -38.22
N TYR A 530 -22.16 -15.18 -39.39
CA TYR A 530 -22.95 -15.33 -40.61
C TYR A 530 -23.18 -16.80 -40.98
N HIS A 531 -22.17 -17.66 -40.78
CA HIS A 531 -22.32 -19.10 -41.04
C HIS A 531 -23.34 -19.74 -40.09
N HIS A 532 -23.26 -19.45 -38.78
CA HIS A 532 -24.19 -19.93 -37.77
C HIS A 532 -25.62 -19.45 -38.05
N CYS A 533 -25.82 -18.15 -38.32
CA CYS A 533 -27.11 -17.60 -38.67
C CYS A 533 -27.72 -18.32 -39.91
N GLY A 534 -26.90 -18.54 -40.92
CA GLY A 534 -27.32 -19.28 -42.10
C GLY A 534 -27.79 -20.72 -41.81
N ASP A 535 -27.08 -21.44 -40.95
CA ASP A 535 -27.46 -22.78 -40.52
C ASP A 535 -28.76 -22.79 -39.70
N ILE A 536 -28.93 -21.81 -38.82
CA ILE A 536 -30.12 -21.61 -37.99
C ILE A 536 -31.34 -21.33 -38.89
N TYR A 537 -31.25 -20.36 -39.82
CA TYR A 537 -32.35 -20.07 -40.77
C TYR A 537 -32.71 -21.26 -41.63
N ALA A 538 -31.74 -22.02 -42.12
CA ALA A 538 -31.97 -23.19 -42.91
C ALA A 538 -32.78 -24.28 -42.17
N MET A 539 -32.47 -24.47 -40.86
CA MET A 539 -33.21 -25.46 -40.04
C MET A 539 -34.60 -24.97 -39.64
N CYS A 540 -34.86 -23.67 -39.64
CA CYS A 540 -36.20 -23.08 -39.48
C CYS A 540 -36.97 -22.98 -40.81
N GLY A 541 -36.42 -23.47 -41.93
CA GLY A 541 -37.07 -23.45 -43.25
C GLY A 541 -36.93 -22.14 -44.02
N ASP A 542 -36.27 -21.14 -43.51
CA ASP A 542 -36.02 -19.85 -44.17
C ASP A 542 -34.75 -19.91 -45.04
N MET A 543 -34.90 -20.59 -46.16
CA MET A 543 -33.79 -20.92 -47.05
C MET A 543 -33.23 -19.68 -47.77
N ASP A 544 -34.03 -18.66 -47.98
CA ASP A 544 -33.57 -17.46 -48.68
C ASP A 544 -32.60 -16.65 -47.78
N ARG A 545 -32.99 -16.42 -46.51
CA ARG A 545 -32.07 -15.80 -45.53
C ARG A 545 -30.86 -16.68 -45.24
N ALA A 546 -31.03 -18.02 -45.21
CA ALA A 546 -29.92 -18.93 -45.01
C ALA A 546 -28.85 -18.76 -46.09
N VAL A 547 -29.25 -18.71 -47.35
CA VAL A 547 -28.32 -18.51 -48.47
C VAL A 547 -27.68 -17.13 -48.44
N GLU A 548 -28.45 -16.10 -48.09
CA GLU A 548 -27.89 -14.74 -47.94
C GLU A 548 -26.77 -14.71 -46.88
N CYS A 549 -27.01 -15.26 -45.68
CA CYS A 549 -26.03 -15.34 -44.62
C CYS A 549 -24.79 -16.16 -45.02
N TRP A 550 -24.97 -17.32 -45.64
CA TRP A 550 -23.86 -18.14 -46.14
C TRP A 550 -23.04 -17.43 -47.22
N MET A 551 -23.66 -16.62 -48.09
CA MET A 551 -22.93 -15.81 -49.09
C MET A 551 -22.10 -14.71 -48.38
N LYS A 552 -22.67 -14.05 -47.37
CA LYS A 552 -21.93 -13.06 -46.56
C LYS A 552 -20.78 -13.72 -45.81
N ALA A 553 -20.97 -14.91 -45.22
CA ALA A 553 -19.87 -15.67 -44.62
C ALA A 553 -18.73 -15.92 -45.62
N GLN A 554 -19.08 -16.30 -46.85
CA GLN A 554 -18.07 -16.49 -47.89
C GLN A 554 -17.36 -15.19 -48.27
N GLU A 555 -18.07 -14.08 -48.39
CA GLU A 555 -17.48 -12.75 -48.65
C GLU A 555 -16.53 -12.32 -47.55
N LYS A 556 -16.84 -12.66 -46.32
CA LYS A 556 -16.03 -12.37 -45.10
C LYS A 556 -14.88 -13.37 -44.92
N GLY A 557 -14.71 -14.37 -45.78
CA GLY A 557 -13.53 -15.23 -45.80
C GLY A 557 -13.75 -16.70 -45.42
N ASP A 558 -15.00 -17.18 -45.25
CA ASP A 558 -15.24 -18.62 -45.10
C ASP A 558 -15.05 -19.35 -46.42
N GLU A 559 -13.88 -19.95 -46.59
CA GLU A 559 -13.52 -20.73 -47.80
C GLU A 559 -13.89 -22.21 -47.68
N SER A 560 -14.66 -22.61 -46.68
CA SER A 560 -14.97 -24.02 -46.43
C SER A 560 -15.73 -24.68 -47.61
N LYS A 561 -15.34 -25.91 -47.93
CA LYS A 561 -16.02 -26.68 -48.99
C LYS A 561 -17.48 -26.94 -48.63
N VAL A 562 -17.77 -27.06 -47.34
CA VAL A 562 -19.14 -27.35 -46.85
C VAL A 562 -20.03 -26.14 -47.07
N LEU A 563 -19.57 -24.93 -46.79
CA LEU A 563 -20.31 -23.70 -47.05
C LEU A 563 -20.65 -23.56 -48.54
N ARG A 564 -19.68 -23.76 -49.42
CA ARG A 564 -19.91 -23.74 -50.89
C ARG A 564 -20.98 -24.76 -51.33
N ILE A 565 -21.03 -25.94 -50.69
CA ILE A 565 -22.06 -26.96 -50.99
C ILE A 565 -23.41 -26.51 -50.41
N LYS A 566 -23.49 -25.94 -49.22
CA LYS A 566 -24.71 -25.40 -48.62
C LYS A 566 -25.33 -24.34 -49.51
N ILE A 567 -24.56 -23.39 -50.01
CA ILE A 567 -25.00 -22.35 -50.96
C ILE A 567 -25.51 -22.96 -52.26
N LYS A 568 -24.70 -23.82 -52.91
CA LYS A 568 -25.03 -24.41 -54.21
C LYS A 568 -26.28 -25.28 -54.18
N LYS A 569 -26.45 -26.06 -53.09
CA LYS A 569 -27.57 -27.01 -52.96
C LYS A 569 -28.78 -26.39 -52.24
N ARG A 570 -28.69 -25.16 -51.74
CA ARG A 570 -29.69 -24.50 -50.91
C ARG A 570 -30.22 -25.45 -49.82
N LYS A 571 -29.33 -26.07 -49.07
CA LYS A 571 -29.68 -27.07 -48.06
C LYS A 571 -28.62 -27.12 -46.94
N TYR A 572 -29.09 -27.16 -45.69
CA TYR A 572 -28.23 -27.41 -44.56
C TYR A 572 -27.46 -28.71 -44.71
N ARG A 573 -26.20 -28.70 -44.38
CA ARG A 573 -25.35 -29.87 -44.29
C ARG A 573 -24.40 -29.71 -43.10
N ARG A 574 -24.43 -30.73 -42.22
CA ARG A 574 -23.53 -30.72 -41.07
C ARG A 574 -22.08 -30.79 -41.54
N ASP A 575 -21.25 -29.98 -40.94
CA ASP A 575 -19.82 -30.02 -41.20
C ASP A 575 -19.25 -31.39 -40.79
N ALA A 576 -18.46 -32.00 -41.64
CA ALA A 576 -17.80 -33.23 -41.28
C ALA A 576 -16.74 -32.94 -40.22
N LYS A 577 -16.77 -33.65 -39.07
CA LYS A 577 -15.66 -33.58 -38.11
C LYS A 577 -14.35 -33.79 -38.88
N LYS A 578 -13.39 -32.87 -38.77
CA LYS A 578 -12.04 -33.10 -39.28
C LYS A 578 -11.54 -34.41 -38.64
N LYS A 579 -11.44 -35.47 -39.42
CA LYS A 579 -10.71 -36.67 -38.99
C LYS A 579 -9.26 -36.24 -38.91
N LYS A 580 -8.78 -36.08 -37.69
CA LYS A 580 -7.35 -36.03 -37.41
C LYS A 580 -6.74 -37.41 -37.44
#